data_a572e79b1b012b1ee1b66c8ef13816ee
#
_entry.id   a572e79b1b012b1ee1b66c8ef13816ee
#
_cell.length_a   1.000
_cell.length_b   1.000
_cell.length_c   1.000
_cell.angle_alpha   90.00
_cell.angle_beta   90.00
_cell.angle_gamma   90.00
#
_symmetry.space_group_name_H-M   'P 1'
#
loop_
_entity.id
_entity.type
_entity.pdbx_description
1 polymer ?
#
loop_
_entity_poly.entity_id
_entity_poly.type
_entity_poly.pdbx_seq_one_letter_code
_entity_poly.pdbx_strand_id
1 'polypeptide(L)'
;MLLSVHGKKMEDRIMKFRPCIDIHNGKVKQIVGGSLKDQGDQAAENFVSEQDAAFYAELYKKAGLKGGHVILLNGKDSPNYEATKAQALQALGKYPGGLQIGGGICPENAAEYLEAGASHVIVTSYVFKNGVISWENLEKIRNAAGKEHLVLDLSCRKKDGNYYIVTDRWQKFTEEIVTLELMEKLGS
;
A
#
# COMPACT_ATOMS: atom_id res chain seq x y z
N MET A 1 36.21 -18.17 -30.19
CA MET A 1 36.19 -17.49 -28.88
C MET A 1 34.76 -16.98 -28.67
N LEU A 2 33.89 -17.84 -28.10
CA LEU A 2 32.47 -17.57 -27.91
C LEU A 2 32.31 -16.90 -26.53
N LEU A 3 31.89 -15.63 -26.53
CA LEU A 3 31.51 -14.90 -25.33
C LEU A 3 30.14 -15.43 -24.84
N SER A 4 30.19 -16.19 -23.76
CA SER A 4 28.99 -16.57 -22.99
C SER A 4 28.42 -15.34 -22.30
N VAL A 5 27.41 -14.73 -22.88
CA VAL A 5 26.55 -13.76 -22.16
C VAL A 5 25.58 -14.58 -21.33
N HIS A 6 25.69 -14.45 -20.01
CA HIS A 6 24.87 -15.12 -19.01
C HIS A 6 23.39 -14.98 -19.35
N GLY A 7 22.76 -16.10 -19.72
CA GLY A 7 21.32 -16.21 -19.95
C GLY A 7 20.53 -16.03 -18.69
N LYS A 8 20.09 -14.82 -18.39
CA LYS A 8 18.90 -14.62 -17.57
C LYS A 8 17.71 -15.13 -18.40
N LYS A 9 17.07 -16.18 -17.89
CA LYS A 9 15.87 -16.77 -18.52
C LYS A 9 14.84 -15.69 -18.80
N MET A 10 14.25 -15.73 -19.99
CA MET A 10 13.20 -14.83 -20.47
C MET A 10 11.87 -14.91 -19.65
N GLU A 11 11.80 -15.80 -18.67
CA GLU A 11 10.63 -15.99 -17.78
C GLU A 11 10.36 -14.81 -16.82
N ASP A 12 11.36 -13.93 -16.59
CA ASP A 12 11.22 -12.78 -15.66
C ASP A 12 10.61 -11.52 -16.28
N ARG A 13 10.14 -11.56 -17.52
CA ARG A 13 9.57 -10.39 -18.23
C ARG A 13 8.06 -10.38 -18.36
N ILE A 14 7.35 -11.27 -17.68
CA ILE A 14 5.89 -11.27 -17.70
C ILE A 14 5.42 -10.13 -16.76
N MET A 15 4.74 -9.14 -17.35
CA MET A 15 4.08 -8.09 -16.59
C MET A 15 3.07 -8.71 -15.62
N LYS A 16 3.21 -8.43 -14.32
CA LYS A 16 2.26 -8.87 -13.30
C LYS A 16 1.24 -7.76 -13.07
N PHE A 17 -0.01 -8.02 -13.38
CA PHE A 17 -1.11 -7.12 -13.03
C PHE A 17 -1.47 -7.30 -11.55
N ARG A 18 -1.46 -6.20 -10.80
CA ARG A 18 -1.80 -6.15 -9.36
C ARG A 18 -2.95 -5.16 -9.15
N PRO A 19 -4.19 -5.64 -9.04
CA PRO A 19 -5.35 -4.77 -8.92
C PRO A 19 -5.44 -4.12 -7.54
N CYS A 20 -6.20 -3.01 -7.46
CA CYS A 20 -6.49 -2.28 -6.24
C CYS A 20 -7.95 -2.45 -5.83
N ILE A 21 -8.20 -2.46 -4.52
CA ILE A 21 -9.51 -2.32 -3.88
C ILE A 21 -9.43 -1.13 -2.93
N ASP A 22 -9.90 0.02 -3.37
CA ASP A 22 -9.95 1.22 -2.54
C ASP A 22 -11.26 1.25 -1.76
N ILE A 23 -11.19 1.41 -0.45
CA ILE A 23 -12.36 1.41 0.43
C ILE A 23 -12.47 2.77 1.12
N HIS A 24 -13.59 3.44 0.89
CA HIS A 24 -13.91 4.73 1.50
C HIS A 24 -15.37 4.77 1.97
N ASN A 25 -15.57 5.18 3.22
CA ASN A 25 -16.90 5.23 3.87
C ASN A 25 -17.65 3.89 3.79
N GLY A 26 -16.92 2.78 4.04
CA GLY A 26 -17.46 1.43 4.05
C GLY A 26 -17.84 0.86 2.68
N LYS A 27 -17.46 1.50 1.58
CA LYS A 27 -17.76 1.07 0.21
C LYS A 27 -16.50 1.00 -0.64
N VAL A 28 -16.46 0.06 -1.59
CA VAL A 28 -15.43 0.03 -2.63
C VAL A 28 -15.69 1.16 -3.62
N LYS A 29 -14.66 1.98 -3.88
CA LYS A 29 -14.78 3.17 -4.71
C LYS A 29 -13.55 3.36 -5.58
N GLN A 30 -13.73 4.06 -6.70
CA GLN A 30 -12.66 4.73 -7.41
C GLN A 30 -12.78 6.23 -7.15
N ILE A 31 -11.79 6.81 -6.49
CA ILE A 31 -11.76 8.25 -6.19
C ILE A 31 -10.78 8.98 -7.10
N VAL A 32 -11.02 10.28 -7.29
CA VAL A 32 -10.07 11.16 -7.99
C VAL A 32 -8.88 11.42 -7.07
N GLY A 33 -7.68 11.07 -7.51
CA GLY A 33 -6.45 11.30 -6.75
C GLY A 33 -6.31 12.78 -6.37
N GLY A 34 -5.93 13.04 -5.11
CA GLY A 34 -5.80 14.39 -4.56
C GLY A 34 -7.12 15.06 -4.12
N SER A 35 -8.28 14.45 -4.37
CA SER A 35 -9.58 14.99 -3.90
C SER A 35 -9.94 14.56 -2.47
N LEU A 36 -9.27 13.53 -1.96
CA LEU A 36 -9.53 12.98 -0.64
C LEU A 36 -9.17 13.99 0.46
N LYS A 37 -10.14 14.32 1.32
CA LYS A 37 -9.97 15.21 2.49
C LYS A 37 -10.37 14.47 3.75
N ASP A 38 -9.54 14.56 4.80
CA ASP A 38 -9.88 13.96 6.11
C ASP A 38 -11.06 14.67 6.76
N GLN A 39 -11.11 16.00 6.61
CA GLN A 39 -12.23 16.79 7.13
C GLN A 39 -13.51 16.45 6.39
N GLY A 40 -14.45 15.82 7.10
CA GLY A 40 -15.76 15.42 6.58
C GLY A 40 -15.73 14.19 5.67
N ASP A 41 -14.63 13.42 5.63
CA ASP A 41 -14.51 12.20 4.82
C ASP A 41 -14.94 12.38 3.36
N GLN A 42 -14.54 13.50 2.74
CA GLN A 42 -14.95 13.87 1.40
C GLN A 42 -13.94 13.39 0.35
N ALA A 43 -14.44 12.89 -0.75
CA ALA A 43 -13.65 12.59 -1.95
C ALA A 43 -14.52 12.80 -3.20
N ALA A 44 -13.92 13.27 -4.30
CA ALA A 44 -14.59 13.21 -5.59
C ALA A 44 -14.55 11.78 -6.12
N GLU A 45 -15.70 11.22 -6.43
CA GLU A 45 -15.88 9.81 -6.78
C GLU A 45 -16.07 9.68 -8.28
N ASN A 46 -15.27 8.81 -8.94
CA ASN A 46 -15.51 8.40 -10.33
C ASN A 46 -16.49 7.22 -10.39
N PHE A 47 -16.43 6.35 -9.38
CA PHE A 47 -17.23 5.14 -9.32
C PHE A 47 -17.44 4.73 -7.87
N VAL A 48 -18.67 4.30 -7.55
CA VAL A 48 -19.02 3.66 -6.28
C VAL A 48 -19.60 2.29 -6.61
N SER A 49 -18.98 1.24 -6.09
CA SER A 49 -19.41 -0.13 -6.31
C SER A 49 -20.68 -0.46 -5.53
N GLU A 50 -21.57 -1.22 -6.15
CA GLU A 50 -22.66 -1.92 -5.48
C GLU A 50 -22.21 -3.21 -4.80
N GLN A 51 -21.05 -3.74 -5.22
CA GLN A 51 -20.44 -4.95 -4.66
C GLN A 51 -19.51 -4.59 -3.51
N ASP A 52 -19.38 -5.52 -2.56
CA ASP A 52 -18.46 -5.40 -1.43
C ASP A 52 -17.00 -5.73 -1.80
N ALA A 53 -16.09 -5.53 -0.86
CA ALA A 53 -14.67 -5.81 -1.09
C ALA A 53 -14.39 -7.32 -1.20
N ALA A 54 -15.19 -8.17 -0.57
CA ALA A 54 -15.06 -9.62 -0.66
C ALA A 54 -15.38 -10.14 -2.07
N PHE A 55 -16.34 -9.52 -2.76
CA PHE A 55 -16.64 -9.84 -4.16
C PHE A 55 -15.40 -9.65 -5.07
N TYR A 56 -14.72 -8.50 -4.94
CA TYR A 56 -13.52 -8.23 -5.73
C TYR A 56 -12.35 -9.15 -5.36
N ALA A 57 -12.16 -9.43 -4.07
CA ALA A 57 -11.17 -10.38 -3.61
C ALA A 57 -11.39 -11.79 -4.20
N GLU A 58 -12.63 -12.26 -4.25
CA GLU A 58 -13.00 -13.54 -4.88
C GLU A 58 -12.76 -13.52 -6.40
N LEU A 59 -13.10 -12.41 -7.07
CA LEU A 59 -12.84 -12.23 -8.49
C LEU A 59 -11.34 -12.33 -8.79
N TYR A 60 -10.49 -11.65 -8.01
CA TYR A 60 -9.03 -11.68 -8.18
C TYR A 60 -8.46 -13.05 -7.88
N LYS A 61 -8.98 -13.74 -6.85
CA LYS A 61 -8.61 -15.11 -6.52
C LYS A 61 -8.90 -16.07 -7.67
N LYS A 62 -10.10 -16.02 -8.26
CA LYS A 62 -10.50 -16.84 -9.42
C LYS A 62 -9.66 -16.55 -10.66
N ALA A 63 -9.27 -15.29 -10.86
CA ALA A 63 -8.41 -14.87 -11.95
C ALA A 63 -6.90 -15.14 -11.70
N GLY A 64 -6.52 -15.68 -10.54
CA GLY A 64 -5.12 -15.96 -10.18
C GLY A 64 -4.27 -14.70 -9.96
N LEU A 65 -4.89 -13.54 -9.73
CA LEU A 65 -4.21 -12.25 -9.55
C LEU A 65 -3.71 -12.09 -8.13
N LYS A 66 -2.43 -12.38 -7.89
CA LYS A 66 -1.78 -12.23 -6.59
C LYS A 66 -1.04 -10.91 -6.46
N GLY A 67 -0.95 -10.41 -5.21
CA GLY A 67 -0.20 -9.20 -4.86
C GLY A 67 -0.95 -7.90 -5.20
N GLY A 68 -2.24 -7.99 -5.49
CA GLY A 68 -3.12 -6.82 -5.48
C GLY A 68 -3.18 -6.23 -4.07
N HIS A 69 -3.75 -5.03 -3.91
CA HIS A 69 -3.78 -4.36 -2.61
C HIS A 69 -5.15 -3.80 -2.27
N VAL A 70 -5.44 -3.80 -0.98
CA VAL A 70 -6.61 -3.18 -0.35
C VAL A 70 -6.14 -1.93 0.35
N ILE A 71 -6.78 -0.78 0.11
CA ILE A 71 -6.42 0.49 0.74
C ILE A 71 -7.59 1.06 1.53
N LEU A 72 -7.38 1.28 2.83
CA LEU A 72 -8.30 1.99 3.69
C LEU A 72 -8.07 3.50 3.53
N LEU A 73 -9.08 4.20 3.04
CA LEU A 73 -8.99 5.64 2.77
C LEU A 73 -9.56 6.52 3.88
N ASN A 74 -10.16 5.93 4.91
CA ASN A 74 -10.58 6.65 6.11
C ASN A 74 -9.48 6.64 7.17
N GLY A 75 -9.25 7.78 7.80
CA GLY A 75 -8.40 7.86 9.00
C GLY A 75 -9.04 7.17 10.21
N LYS A 76 -8.25 6.81 11.21
CA LYS A 76 -8.73 6.15 12.46
C LYS A 76 -9.79 6.96 13.21
N ASP A 77 -9.76 8.29 13.08
CA ASP A 77 -10.71 9.20 13.76
C ASP A 77 -12.01 9.40 12.96
N SER A 78 -12.12 8.80 11.78
CA SER A 78 -13.32 8.86 10.96
C SER A 78 -14.45 8.02 11.56
N PRO A 79 -15.71 8.54 11.59
CA PRO A 79 -16.87 7.74 11.99
C PRO A 79 -17.12 6.53 11.05
N ASN A 80 -16.55 6.55 9.84
CA ASN A 80 -16.67 5.47 8.87
C ASN A 80 -15.48 4.46 8.92
N TYR A 81 -14.52 4.65 9.83
CA TYR A 81 -13.33 3.80 9.90
C TYR A 81 -13.65 2.33 10.10
N GLU A 82 -14.53 2.02 11.07
CA GLU A 82 -14.90 0.63 11.38
C GLU A 82 -15.61 -0.06 10.22
N ALA A 83 -16.49 0.64 9.51
CA ALA A 83 -17.14 0.09 8.32
C ALA A 83 -16.14 -0.17 7.18
N THR A 84 -15.18 0.73 6.99
CA THR A 84 -14.10 0.57 6.01
C THR A 84 -13.17 -0.59 6.38
N LYS A 85 -12.79 -0.71 7.66
CA LYS A 85 -11.97 -1.81 8.19
C LYS A 85 -12.68 -3.15 8.02
N ALA A 86 -13.97 -3.24 8.33
CA ALA A 86 -14.75 -4.47 8.17
C ALA A 86 -14.74 -4.98 6.72
N GLN A 87 -14.89 -4.09 5.73
CA GLN A 87 -14.78 -4.43 4.32
C GLN A 87 -13.38 -4.97 3.96
N ALA A 88 -12.33 -4.34 4.48
CA ALA A 88 -10.96 -4.79 4.25
C ALA A 88 -10.70 -6.19 4.82
N LEU A 89 -11.12 -6.45 6.06
CA LEU A 89 -10.98 -7.75 6.71
C LEU A 89 -11.75 -8.86 5.94
N GLN A 90 -12.93 -8.56 5.43
CA GLN A 90 -13.69 -9.48 4.58
C GLN A 90 -12.93 -9.83 3.29
N ALA A 91 -12.33 -8.83 2.63
CA ALA A 91 -11.53 -9.07 1.42
C ALA A 91 -10.29 -9.95 1.71
N LEU A 92 -9.56 -9.68 2.80
CA LEU A 92 -8.39 -10.44 3.21
C LEU A 92 -8.75 -11.88 3.53
N GLY A 93 -9.80 -12.11 4.32
CA GLY A 93 -10.29 -13.44 4.66
C GLY A 93 -10.81 -14.23 3.44
N LYS A 94 -11.30 -13.53 2.40
CA LYS A 94 -11.78 -14.16 1.16
C LYS A 94 -10.63 -14.65 0.27
N TYR A 95 -9.50 -13.94 0.27
CA TYR A 95 -8.31 -14.29 -0.51
C TYR A 95 -7.04 -14.29 0.35
N PRO A 96 -6.90 -15.22 1.34
CA PRO A 96 -5.73 -15.27 2.21
C PRO A 96 -4.43 -15.43 1.43
N GLY A 97 -3.44 -14.60 1.79
CA GLY A 97 -2.12 -14.55 1.14
C GLY A 97 -2.12 -13.99 -0.29
N GLY A 98 -3.27 -13.56 -0.82
CA GLY A 98 -3.39 -13.03 -2.17
C GLY A 98 -3.28 -11.51 -2.26
N LEU A 99 -3.64 -10.80 -1.20
CA LEU A 99 -3.76 -9.34 -1.18
C LEU A 99 -2.83 -8.72 -0.13
N GLN A 100 -2.32 -7.54 -0.45
CA GLN A 100 -1.63 -6.64 0.48
C GLN A 100 -2.65 -5.67 1.08
N ILE A 101 -2.31 -5.02 2.19
CA ILE A 101 -3.18 -4.01 2.81
C ILE A 101 -2.42 -2.76 3.19
N GLY A 102 -3.03 -1.59 2.96
CA GLY A 102 -2.50 -0.28 3.33
C GLY A 102 -3.59 0.66 3.85
N GLY A 103 -3.16 1.82 4.29
CA GLY A 103 -4.04 2.84 4.87
C GLY A 103 -3.97 2.85 6.40
N GLY A 104 -3.14 3.74 6.96
CA GLY A 104 -3.00 3.90 8.41
C GLY A 104 -2.33 2.73 9.13
N ILE A 105 -1.48 1.97 8.43
CA ILE A 105 -0.74 0.86 9.03
C ILE A 105 0.34 1.37 9.99
N CYS A 106 0.40 0.74 11.16
CA CYS A 106 1.37 1.00 12.22
C CYS A 106 1.64 -0.30 13.00
N PRO A 107 2.65 -0.34 13.90
CA PRO A 107 2.98 -1.54 14.66
C PRO A 107 1.80 -2.16 15.42
N GLU A 108 0.90 -1.32 15.92
CA GLU A 108 -0.22 -1.74 16.76
C GLU A 108 -1.32 -2.50 16.00
N ASN A 109 -1.38 -2.35 14.65
CA ASN A 109 -2.42 -3.00 13.85
C ASN A 109 -1.88 -3.93 12.76
N ALA A 110 -0.57 -3.97 12.53
CA ALA A 110 0.03 -4.78 11.48
C ALA A 110 -0.26 -6.28 11.64
N ALA A 111 -0.12 -6.81 12.86
CA ALA A 111 -0.37 -8.21 13.16
C ALA A 111 -1.82 -8.61 12.88
N GLU A 112 -2.80 -7.79 13.26
CA GLU A 112 -4.23 -8.03 13.03
C GLU A 112 -4.53 -8.27 11.54
N TYR A 113 -3.96 -7.44 10.65
CA TYR A 113 -4.19 -7.59 9.22
C TYR A 113 -3.48 -8.79 8.61
N LEU A 114 -2.28 -9.13 9.09
CA LEU A 114 -1.57 -10.34 8.66
C LEU A 114 -2.32 -11.60 9.09
N GLU A 115 -2.82 -11.66 10.32
CA GLU A 115 -3.66 -12.74 10.84
C GLU A 115 -4.99 -12.86 10.08
N ALA A 116 -5.56 -11.73 9.64
CA ALA A 116 -6.76 -11.72 8.79
C ALA A 116 -6.53 -12.23 7.36
N GLY A 117 -5.28 -12.49 6.98
CA GLY A 117 -4.92 -13.05 5.68
C GLY A 117 -4.21 -12.11 4.72
N ALA A 118 -3.77 -10.94 5.14
CA ALA A 118 -2.92 -10.09 4.30
C ALA A 118 -1.59 -10.80 4.00
N SER A 119 -1.14 -10.73 2.75
CA SER A 119 0.20 -11.20 2.39
C SER A 119 1.30 -10.27 2.89
N HIS A 120 1.02 -8.96 2.87
CA HIS A 120 1.93 -7.90 3.30
C HIS A 120 1.12 -6.72 3.83
N VAL A 121 1.75 -5.94 4.69
CA VAL A 121 1.26 -4.62 5.10
C VAL A 121 2.04 -3.53 4.36
N ILE A 122 1.31 -2.52 3.86
CA ILE A 122 1.88 -1.39 3.11
C ILE A 122 1.91 -0.18 4.03
N VAL A 123 3.09 0.37 4.23
CA VAL A 123 3.34 1.53 5.09
C VAL A 123 3.81 2.71 4.27
N THR A 124 3.22 3.86 4.52
CA THR A 124 3.57 5.14 3.88
C THR A 124 4.02 6.15 4.95
N SER A 125 3.11 6.90 5.52
CA SER A 125 3.39 8.03 6.42
C SER A 125 4.01 7.65 7.76
N TYR A 126 3.76 6.45 8.29
CA TYR A 126 4.27 6.06 9.61
C TYR A 126 5.80 6.12 9.72
N VAL A 127 6.51 5.80 8.65
CA VAL A 127 7.98 5.82 8.61
C VAL A 127 8.58 7.20 8.36
N PHE A 128 7.74 8.25 8.27
CA PHE A 128 8.20 9.63 8.13
C PHE A 128 7.89 10.46 9.39
N LYS A 129 8.86 11.27 9.80
CA LYS A 129 8.71 12.23 10.90
C LYS A 129 9.39 13.54 10.49
N ASN A 130 8.64 14.63 10.51
CA ASN A 130 9.15 15.96 10.14
C ASN A 130 9.81 16.03 8.75
N GLY A 131 9.29 15.28 7.78
CA GLY A 131 9.80 15.29 6.40
C GLY A 131 11.06 14.47 6.15
N VAL A 132 11.49 13.64 7.11
CA VAL A 132 12.61 12.71 6.95
C VAL A 132 12.21 11.29 7.37
N ILE A 133 12.97 10.29 6.90
CA ILE A 133 12.75 8.90 7.30
C ILE A 133 13.09 8.72 8.78
N SER A 134 12.13 8.24 9.54
CA SER A 134 12.34 7.80 10.93
C SER A 134 12.79 6.34 10.94
N TRP A 135 14.09 6.13 11.07
CA TRP A 135 14.68 4.79 11.18
C TRP A 135 14.15 4.03 12.40
N GLU A 136 13.86 4.73 13.49
CA GLU A 136 13.23 4.16 14.69
C GLU A 136 11.84 3.60 14.37
N ASN A 137 11.01 4.36 13.63
CA ASN A 137 9.67 3.91 13.25
C ASN A 137 9.75 2.75 12.23
N LEU A 138 10.72 2.81 11.31
CA LEU A 138 10.96 1.72 10.36
C LEU A 138 11.33 0.43 11.08
N GLU A 139 12.20 0.50 12.09
CA GLU A 139 12.55 -0.67 12.90
C GLU A 139 11.35 -1.20 13.68
N LYS A 140 10.54 -0.33 14.29
CA LYS A 140 9.33 -0.73 15.01
C LYS A 140 8.35 -1.49 14.13
N ILE A 141 8.05 -0.96 12.94
CA ILE A 141 7.10 -1.63 12.04
C ILE A 141 7.69 -2.91 11.45
N ARG A 142 8.99 -2.94 11.15
CA ARG A 142 9.70 -4.15 10.71
C ARG A 142 9.62 -5.25 11.78
N ASN A 143 9.80 -4.92 13.05
CA ASN A 143 9.71 -5.88 14.16
C ASN A 143 8.27 -6.39 14.38
N ALA A 144 7.27 -5.55 14.14
CA ALA A 144 5.87 -5.92 14.29
C ALA A 144 5.32 -6.77 13.14
N ALA A 145 5.72 -6.48 11.90
CA ALA A 145 5.21 -7.14 10.72
C ALA A 145 6.08 -8.29 10.19
N GLY A 146 7.39 -8.27 10.51
CA GLY A 146 8.39 -9.05 9.81
C GLY A 146 8.82 -8.38 8.49
N LYS A 147 10.12 -8.43 8.18
CA LYS A 147 10.67 -7.83 6.95
C LYS A 147 10.00 -8.39 5.69
N GLU A 148 9.74 -9.70 5.66
CA GLU A 148 9.15 -10.43 4.56
C GLU A 148 7.69 -10.08 4.28
N HIS A 149 7.02 -9.43 5.22
CA HIS A 149 5.62 -8.99 5.10
C HIS A 149 5.46 -7.47 5.04
N LEU A 150 6.59 -6.73 4.97
CA LEU A 150 6.57 -5.27 4.96
C LEU A 150 6.79 -4.72 3.56
N VAL A 151 5.91 -3.82 3.12
CA VAL A 151 6.06 -3.03 1.90
C VAL A 151 6.13 -1.56 2.28
N LEU A 152 7.16 -0.86 1.79
CA LEU A 152 7.26 0.60 1.90
C LEU A 152 6.74 1.21 0.60
N ASP A 153 5.66 1.98 0.67
CA ASP A 153 5.15 2.77 -0.45
C ASP A 153 5.76 4.17 -0.39
N LEU A 154 6.67 4.45 -1.31
CA LEU A 154 7.43 5.68 -1.41
C LEU A 154 6.96 6.48 -2.63
N SER A 155 5.88 7.20 -2.49
CA SER A 155 5.40 8.11 -3.54
C SER A 155 6.41 9.21 -3.81
N CYS A 156 6.66 9.52 -5.08
CA CYS A 156 7.72 10.45 -5.46
C CYS A 156 7.22 11.52 -6.44
N ARG A 157 7.81 12.72 -6.33
CA ARG A 157 7.62 13.80 -7.31
C ARG A 157 8.95 14.37 -7.75
N LYS A 158 9.03 14.74 -9.03
CA LYS A 158 10.22 15.37 -9.59
C LYS A 158 10.27 16.87 -9.23
N LYS A 159 11.43 17.30 -8.72
CA LYS A 159 11.74 18.70 -8.43
C LYS A 159 13.24 18.94 -8.67
N ASP A 160 13.60 20.00 -9.36
CA ASP A 160 14.98 20.41 -9.62
C ASP A 160 15.89 19.28 -10.15
N GLY A 161 15.34 18.45 -11.05
CA GLY A 161 16.07 17.32 -11.65
C GLY A 161 16.06 16.02 -10.83
N ASN A 162 15.72 16.05 -9.55
CA ASN A 162 15.70 14.90 -8.63
C ASN A 162 14.28 14.41 -8.36
N TYR A 163 14.14 13.16 -7.91
CA TYR A 163 12.90 12.60 -7.39
C TYR A 163 12.95 12.63 -5.86
N TYR A 164 12.05 13.42 -5.27
CA TYR A 164 11.88 13.50 -3.82
C TYR A 164 10.72 12.63 -3.39
N ILE A 165 10.86 11.96 -2.24
CA ILE A 165 9.75 11.30 -1.59
C ILE A 165 8.75 12.38 -1.15
N VAL A 166 7.47 12.11 -1.34
CA VAL A 166 6.38 12.99 -0.91
C VAL A 166 5.45 12.28 0.04
N THR A 167 4.94 13.02 1.01
CA THR A 167 3.99 12.57 2.02
C THR A 167 2.70 13.39 1.95
N ASP A 168 1.79 13.14 2.89
CA ASP A 168 0.56 13.91 3.03
C ASP A 168 -0.24 13.96 1.71
N ARG A 169 -0.52 12.76 1.16
CA ARG A 169 -1.24 12.59 -0.12
C ARG A 169 -0.59 13.33 -1.28
N TRP A 170 0.74 13.17 -1.42
CA TRP A 170 1.57 13.78 -2.47
C TRP A 170 1.71 15.31 -2.39
N GLN A 171 1.26 15.94 -1.31
CA GLN A 171 1.24 17.41 -1.20
C GLN A 171 2.52 17.97 -0.59
N LYS A 172 3.19 17.20 0.28
CA LYS A 172 4.40 17.64 0.96
C LYS A 172 5.64 16.95 0.42
N PHE A 173 6.61 17.74 -0.04
CA PHE A 173 7.96 17.24 -0.30
C PHE A 173 8.67 16.96 1.03
N THR A 174 9.35 15.83 1.08
CA THR A 174 10.31 15.53 2.14
C THR A 174 11.70 16.03 1.74
N GLU A 175 12.69 15.86 2.61
CA GLU A 175 14.10 16.12 2.30
C GLU A 175 14.78 14.93 1.63
N GLU A 176 14.09 13.80 1.52
CA GLU A 176 14.61 12.53 1.03
C GLU A 176 14.56 12.44 -0.50
N ILE A 177 15.74 12.35 -1.11
CA ILE A 177 15.88 12.09 -2.56
C ILE A 177 15.97 10.59 -2.78
N VAL A 178 15.23 10.08 -3.75
CA VAL A 178 15.30 8.67 -4.14
C VAL A 178 16.62 8.41 -4.85
N THR A 179 17.51 7.71 -4.18
CA THR A 179 18.82 7.27 -4.68
C THR A 179 18.93 5.75 -4.58
N LEU A 180 19.85 5.16 -5.32
CA LEU A 180 20.15 3.71 -5.18
C LEU A 180 20.61 3.38 -3.76
N GLU A 181 21.47 4.22 -3.17
CA GLU A 181 21.96 4.03 -1.80
C GLU A 181 20.80 4.02 -0.79
N LEU A 182 19.85 4.98 -0.90
CA LEU A 182 18.67 5.00 -0.05
C LEU A 182 17.83 3.73 -0.22
N MET A 183 17.61 3.28 -1.47
CA MET A 183 16.83 2.07 -1.75
C MET A 183 17.50 0.81 -1.20
N GLU A 184 18.82 0.69 -1.32
CA GLU A 184 19.59 -0.41 -0.73
C GLU A 184 19.48 -0.41 0.80
N LYS A 185 19.64 0.76 1.42
CA LYS A 185 19.51 0.92 2.87
C LYS A 185 18.11 0.59 3.39
N LEU A 186 17.06 0.94 2.65
CA LEU A 186 15.68 0.59 3.01
C LEU A 186 15.37 -0.90 2.79
N GLY A 187 16.06 -1.53 1.84
CA GLY A 187 15.91 -2.96 1.53
C GLY A 187 16.75 -3.89 2.42
N SER A 188 17.70 -3.37 3.22
CA SER A 188 18.54 -4.17 4.14
C SER A 188 17.78 -4.52 5.42
#